data_1129bb979f8e6b93e60df621e4e7a191
#
_entry.id   1129bb979f8e6b93e60df621e4e7a191
#
_cell.length_a   1.000
_cell.length_b   1.000
_cell.length_c   1.000
_cell.angle_alpha   90.00
_cell.angle_beta   90.00
_cell.angle_gamma   90.00
#
_symmetry.space_group_name_H-M   'P 1'
#
loop_
_entity.id
_entity.type
_entity.pdbx_description
1 polymer ?
#
loop_
_entity_poly.entity_id
_entity_poly.type
_entity_poly.pdbx_seq_one_letter_code
_entity_poly.pdbx_strand_id
1 'polypeptide(L)'
;MQIQIYGGNLLYDSKVDVICHQVNCQAVMGAGIAKQIHREYPRVFEQYKLFCEDKRLKGKSPLGSCQLVYTDDTKTRIVANLFGQERYGRDKQQTDYEALKHALHNLANNKFLSEHKFTLGFPWMMGAALGGGDWKIILPMIASELVHYPGKVEIWKI
;
A
#
# COMPACT_ATOMS: atom_id res chain seq x y z
N MET A 1 -0.88 -18.46 6.78
CA MET A 1 -1.58 -17.16 6.79
C MET A 1 -2.92 -17.29 6.06
N GLN A 2 -3.97 -16.70 6.58
CA GLN A 2 -5.30 -16.70 5.97
C GLN A 2 -5.76 -15.26 5.79
N ILE A 3 -6.24 -14.93 4.58
CA ILE A 3 -6.80 -13.61 4.30
C ILE A 3 -8.25 -13.60 4.76
N GLN A 4 -8.63 -12.60 5.55
CA GLN A 4 -10.01 -12.38 5.97
C GLN A 4 -10.56 -11.12 5.32
N ILE A 5 -11.81 -11.18 4.88
CA ILE A 5 -12.46 -10.05 4.18
C ILE A 5 -13.56 -9.50 5.09
N TYR A 6 -13.51 -8.19 5.30
CA TYR A 6 -14.45 -7.45 6.15
C TYR A 6 -15.16 -6.37 5.35
N GLY A 7 -16.36 -6.00 5.80
CA GLY A 7 -17.08 -4.84 5.27
C GLY A 7 -16.76 -3.60 6.09
N GLY A 8 -16.55 -2.48 5.41
CA GLY A 8 -16.31 -1.19 6.06
C GLY A 8 -15.14 -0.44 5.45
N ASN A 9 -14.83 0.71 6.04
CA ASN A 9 -13.75 1.58 5.61
C ASN A 9 -12.45 1.18 6.30
N LEU A 10 -11.40 0.93 5.51
CA LEU A 10 -10.11 0.49 6.03
C LEU A 10 -9.51 1.47 7.05
N LEU A 11 -9.66 2.78 6.83
CA LEU A 11 -9.08 3.79 7.73
C LEU A 11 -9.88 3.93 9.03
N TYR A 12 -11.21 3.96 8.93
CA TYR A 12 -12.07 4.35 10.04
C TYR A 12 -12.65 3.18 10.82
N ASP A 13 -12.89 2.06 10.13
CA ASP A 13 -13.58 0.91 10.75
C ASP A 13 -12.62 -0.21 11.13
N SER A 14 -11.42 -0.27 10.55
CA SER A 14 -10.45 -1.31 10.87
C SER A 14 -9.57 -0.91 12.06
N LYS A 15 -8.97 -1.93 12.66
CA LYS A 15 -7.97 -1.75 13.72
C LYS A 15 -6.62 -2.32 13.30
N VAL A 16 -6.38 -2.40 11.98
CA VAL A 16 -5.11 -2.90 11.47
C VAL A 16 -3.95 -2.02 11.93
N ASP A 17 -2.81 -2.62 12.13
CA ASP A 17 -1.60 -1.89 12.49
C ASP A 17 -1.00 -1.18 11.30
N VAL A 18 -1.14 -1.77 10.11
CA VAL A 18 -0.56 -1.26 8.87
C VAL A 18 -1.65 -1.14 7.81
N ILE A 19 -1.88 0.07 7.34
CA ILE A 19 -2.75 0.35 6.20
C ILE A 19 -1.90 0.25 4.95
N CYS A 20 -2.18 -0.73 4.08
CA CYS A 20 -1.43 -0.95 2.85
C CYS A 20 -2.25 -0.44 1.67
N HIS A 21 -1.62 0.35 0.79
CA HIS A 21 -2.28 0.80 -0.42
C HIS A 21 -1.27 1.01 -1.54
N GLN A 22 -1.74 0.91 -2.79
CA GLN A 22 -0.89 1.16 -3.95
C GLN A 22 -0.79 2.65 -4.20
N VAL A 23 0.43 3.12 -4.49
CA VAL A 23 0.70 4.51 -4.84
C VAL A 23 1.43 4.59 -6.20
N ASN A 24 1.36 5.78 -6.82
CA ASN A 24 2.14 6.11 -8.02
C ASN A 24 3.49 6.70 -7.63
N CYS A 25 4.34 6.92 -8.65
CA CYS A 25 5.68 7.49 -8.46
C CYS A 25 5.73 9.00 -8.70
N GLN A 26 4.56 9.65 -8.87
CA GLN A 26 4.47 11.07 -9.24
C GLN A 26 4.17 12.00 -8.06
N ALA A 27 4.18 11.48 -6.83
CA ALA A 27 3.89 12.24 -5.61
C ALA A 27 2.46 12.83 -5.61
N VAL A 28 1.48 12.08 -6.11
CA VAL A 28 0.07 12.50 -6.17
C VAL A 28 -0.82 11.50 -5.42
N MET A 29 -1.55 12.01 -4.44
CA MET A 29 -2.56 11.27 -3.67
C MET A 29 -3.90 11.98 -3.81
N GLY A 30 -4.44 12.03 -5.02
CA GLY A 30 -5.60 12.86 -5.35
C GLY A 30 -6.93 12.14 -5.48
N ALA A 31 -6.98 10.81 -5.34
CA ALA A 31 -8.21 10.06 -5.53
C ALA A 31 -8.26 8.81 -4.64
N GLY A 32 -9.47 8.30 -4.41
CA GLY A 32 -9.71 7.07 -3.68
C GLY A 32 -9.16 7.08 -2.26
N ILE A 33 -8.64 5.93 -1.84
CA ILE A 33 -8.08 5.78 -0.49
C ILE A 33 -6.86 6.67 -0.26
N ALA A 34 -6.05 6.91 -1.29
CA ALA A 34 -4.90 7.79 -1.19
C ALA A 34 -5.30 9.21 -0.79
N LYS A 35 -6.41 9.71 -1.35
CA LYS A 35 -6.95 11.02 -0.98
C LYS A 35 -7.39 11.05 0.49
N GLN A 36 -8.02 9.99 0.97
CA GLN A 36 -8.42 9.88 2.37
C GLN A 36 -7.19 9.87 3.29
N ILE A 37 -6.16 9.12 2.93
CA ILE A 37 -4.91 9.05 3.68
C ILE A 37 -4.23 10.42 3.73
N HIS A 38 -4.18 11.12 2.59
CA HIS A 38 -3.61 12.47 2.53
C HIS A 38 -4.33 13.43 3.48
N ARG A 39 -5.66 13.37 3.51
CA ARG A 39 -6.49 14.23 4.35
C ARG A 39 -6.34 13.89 5.83
N GLU A 40 -6.39 12.61 6.19
CA GLU A 40 -6.36 12.16 7.59
C GLU A 40 -4.95 12.15 8.18
N TYR A 41 -3.95 11.86 7.35
CA TYR A 41 -2.57 11.68 7.79
C TYR A 41 -1.61 12.52 6.93
N PRO A 42 -1.58 13.85 7.11
CA PRO A 42 -0.73 14.73 6.29
C PRO A 42 0.75 14.33 6.26
N ARG A 43 1.27 13.79 7.37
CA ARG A 43 2.64 13.30 7.44
C ARG A 43 2.92 12.22 6.39
N VAL A 44 1.95 11.33 6.17
CA VAL A 44 2.13 10.25 5.20
C VAL A 44 2.36 10.82 3.80
N PHE A 45 1.57 11.81 3.41
CA PHE A 45 1.74 12.46 2.11
C PHE A 45 3.10 13.17 2.01
N GLU A 46 3.49 13.90 3.04
CA GLU A 46 4.77 14.63 3.04
C GLU A 46 5.96 13.68 2.92
N GLN A 47 5.96 12.59 3.68
CA GLN A 47 7.03 11.59 3.62
C GLN A 47 7.05 10.86 2.28
N TYR A 48 5.89 10.54 1.73
CA TYR A 48 5.76 9.96 0.40
C TYR A 48 6.35 10.88 -0.67
N LYS A 49 6.01 12.18 -0.62
CA LYS A 49 6.53 13.17 -1.55
C LYS A 49 8.06 13.27 -1.48
N LEU A 50 8.60 13.34 -0.26
CA LEU A 50 10.05 13.39 -0.05
C LEU A 50 10.75 12.14 -0.56
N PHE A 51 10.14 10.97 -0.39
CA PHE A 51 10.68 9.71 -0.89
C PHE A 51 10.78 9.72 -2.41
N CYS A 52 9.73 10.18 -3.09
CA CYS A 52 9.73 10.31 -4.55
C CYS A 52 10.81 11.29 -5.03
N GLU A 53 10.93 12.45 -4.37
CA GLU A 53 11.94 13.46 -4.71
C GLU A 53 13.36 12.95 -4.51
N ASP A 54 13.62 12.26 -3.38
CA ASP A 54 14.93 11.70 -3.09
C ASP A 54 15.37 10.70 -4.16
N LYS A 55 14.47 9.80 -4.55
CA LYS A 55 14.75 8.84 -5.63
C LYS A 55 15.06 9.54 -6.94
N ARG A 56 14.25 10.53 -7.31
CA ARG A 56 14.43 11.28 -8.55
C ARG A 56 15.79 11.99 -8.57
N LEU A 57 16.16 12.63 -7.46
CA LEU A 57 17.44 13.35 -7.35
C LEU A 57 18.64 12.40 -7.48
N LYS A 58 18.47 11.14 -7.12
CA LYS A 58 19.48 10.09 -7.27
C LYS A 58 19.43 9.38 -8.62
N GLY A 59 18.58 9.85 -9.54
CA GLY A 59 18.42 9.21 -10.84
C GLY A 59 17.74 7.85 -10.77
N LYS A 60 16.94 7.60 -9.72
CA LYS A 60 16.25 6.32 -9.49
C LYS A 60 14.75 6.52 -9.50
N SER A 61 14.00 5.42 -9.64
CA SER A 61 12.55 5.41 -9.50
C SER A 61 12.17 4.70 -8.20
N PRO A 62 11.12 5.16 -7.49
CA PRO A 62 10.60 4.40 -6.35
C PRO A 62 9.78 3.18 -6.76
N LEU A 63 9.53 2.97 -8.05
CA LEU A 63 8.70 1.86 -8.54
C LEU A 63 9.17 0.52 -7.97
N GLY A 64 8.25 -0.25 -7.41
CA GLY A 64 8.55 -1.52 -6.76
C GLY A 64 8.94 -1.42 -5.29
N SER A 65 9.06 -0.21 -4.75
CA SER A 65 9.40 0.01 -3.34
C SER A 65 8.20 -0.18 -2.43
N CYS A 66 8.48 -0.47 -1.16
CA CYS A 66 7.53 -0.43 -0.06
C CYS A 66 8.05 0.59 0.95
N GLN A 67 7.34 1.70 1.11
CA GLN A 67 7.69 2.73 2.08
C GLN A 67 6.75 2.63 3.29
N LEU A 68 7.32 2.53 4.49
CA LEU A 68 6.55 2.52 5.73
C LEU A 68 6.64 3.90 6.39
N VAL A 69 5.49 4.46 6.75
CA VAL A 69 5.41 5.77 7.41
C VAL A 69 4.45 5.68 8.59
N TYR A 70 4.87 6.15 9.77
CA TYR A 70 3.95 6.33 10.88
C TYR A 70 2.94 7.43 10.55
N THR A 71 1.69 7.25 10.95
CA THR A 71 0.62 8.22 10.67
C THR A 71 0.80 9.52 11.45
N ASP A 72 1.42 9.43 12.64
CA ASP A 72 1.69 10.58 13.51
C ASP A 72 2.80 10.25 14.53
N ASP A 73 3.05 11.18 15.44
CA ASP A 73 4.10 11.03 16.46
C ASP A 73 3.77 10.00 17.55
N THR A 74 2.52 9.57 17.67
CA THR A 74 2.14 8.55 18.65
C THR A 74 2.62 7.16 18.25
N LYS A 75 2.96 6.98 16.96
CA LYS A 75 3.50 5.72 16.41
C LYS A 75 2.57 4.53 16.63
N THR A 76 1.26 4.78 16.61
CA THR A 76 0.25 3.73 16.85
C THR A 76 -0.19 3.03 15.58
N ARG A 77 0.02 3.66 14.42
CA ARG A 77 -0.40 3.11 13.13
C ARG A 77 0.63 3.46 12.05
N ILE A 78 0.73 2.57 11.07
CA ILE A 78 1.67 2.69 9.95
C ILE A 78 0.88 2.67 8.66
N VAL A 79 1.32 3.43 7.67
CA VAL A 79 0.87 3.31 6.28
C VAL A 79 2.01 2.72 5.48
N ALA A 80 1.72 1.67 4.71
CA ALA A 80 2.65 1.09 3.75
C ALA A 80 2.28 1.58 2.35
N ASN A 81 3.12 2.41 1.78
CA ASN A 81 2.99 2.89 0.41
C ASN A 81 3.65 1.88 -0.53
N LEU A 82 2.84 1.16 -1.30
CA LEU A 82 3.29 0.15 -2.24
C LEU A 82 3.36 0.77 -3.63
N PHE A 83 4.55 0.96 -4.14
CA PHE A 83 4.79 1.64 -5.42
C PHE A 83 4.55 0.68 -6.60
N GLY A 84 3.27 0.39 -6.85
CA GLY A 84 2.85 -0.55 -7.87
C GLY A 84 2.48 0.07 -9.21
N GLN A 85 2.65 1.39 -9.38
CA GLN A 85 2.39 2.07 -10.64
C GLN A 85 3.30 3.29 -10.79
N GLU A 86 3.76 3.55 -12.02
CA GLU A 86 4.61 4.71 -12.30
C GLU A 86 3.79 6.00 -12.32
N ARG A 87 2.70 5.98 -13.09
CA ARG A 87 1.85 7.15 -13.34
C ARG A 87 0.45 6.96 -12.76
N TYR A 88 -0.38 7.98 -12.88
CA TYR A 88 -1.79 7.95 -12.53
C TYR A 88 -2.64 8.31 -13.76
N GLY A 89 -3.95 8.07 -13.69
CA GLY A 89 -4.88 8.32 -14.76
C GLY A 89 -5.78 7.13 -15.02
N ARG A 90 -6.84 7.32 -15.81
CA ARG A 90 -7.84 6.29 -16.11
C ARG A 90 -7.85 5.87 -17.58
N ASP A 91 -6.93 6.41 -18.37
CA ASP A 91 -6.85 6.17 -19.82
C ASP A 91 -6.32 4.79 -20.17
N LYS A 92 -5.62 4.14 -19.25
CA LYS A 92 -5.06 2.80 -19.42
C LYS A 92 -4.77 2.16 -18.07
N GLN A 93 -4.37 0.88 -18.10
CA GLN A 93 -3.85 0.22 -16.91
C GLN A 93 -2.57 0.92 -16.46
N GLN A 94 -2.56 1.44 -15.24
CA GLN A 94 -1.38 2.04 -14.62
C GLN A 94 -0.63 1.03 -13.75
N THR A 95 -1.33 0.05 -13.18
CA THR A 95 -0.72 -0.97 -12.33
C THR A 95 0.32 -1.79 -13.09
N ASP A 96 1.52 -1.82 -12.54
CA ASP A 96 2.63 -2.65 -13.00
C ASP A 96 2.70 -3.86 -12.06
N TYR A 97 2.31 -5.03 -12.56
CA TYR A 97 2.21 -6.24 -11.71
C TYR A 97 3.55 -6.66 -11.13
N GLU A 98 4.63 -6.54 -11.88
CA GLU A 98 5.96 -6.90 -11.38
C GLU A 98 6.40 -5.94 -10.26
N ALA A 99 6.14 -4.66 -10.42
CA ALA A 99 6.45 -3.66 -9.41
C ALA A 99 5.62 -3.88 -8.14
N LEU A 100 4.31 -4.14 -8.29
CA LEU A 100 3.43 -4.41 -7.16
C LEU A 100 3.86 -5.69 -6.42
N LYS A 101 4.20 -6.72 -7.16
CA LYS A 101 4.71 -7.97 -6.59
C LYS A 101 5.96 -7.73 -5.77
N HIS A 102 6.90 -6.94 -6.31
CA HIS A 102 8.14 -6.60 -5.63
C HIS A 102 7.88 -5.81 -4.34
N ALA A 103 6.97 -4.84 -4.39
CA ALA A 103 6.58 -4.06 -3.22
C ALA A 103 5.94 -4.95 -2.14
N LEU A 104 5.06 -5.88 -2.53
CA LEU A 104 4.47 -6.85 -1.63
C LEU A 104 5.50 -7.79 -1.03
N HIS A 105 6.47 -8.22 -1.83
CA HIS A 105 7.57 -9.04 -1.35
C HIS A 105 8.36 -8.31 -0.26
N ASN A 106 8.68 -7.05 -0.47
CA ASN A 106 9.39 -6.23 0.51
C ASN A 106 8.55 -6.04 1.79
N LEU A 107 7.25 -5.84 1.65
CA LEU A 107 6.33 -5.75 2.79
C LEU A 107 6.34 -7.04 3.60
N ALA A 108 6.18 -8.17 2.93
CA ALA A 108 6.11 -9.49 3.57
C ALA A 108 7.40 -9.86 4.32
N ASN A 109 8.54 -9.39 3.82
CA ASN A 109 9.85 -9.70 4.38
C ASN A 109 10.41 -8.58 5.25
N ASN A 110 9.61 -7.57 5.55
CA ASN A 110 10.03 -6.52 6.46
C ASN A 110 10.16 -7.11 7.88
N LYS A 111 11.37 -7.06 8.41
CA LYS A 111 11.69 -7.68 9.68
C LYS A 111 10.92 -7.06 10.85
N PHE A 112 10.79 -5.75 10.88
CA PHE A 112 10.08 -5.04 11.93
C PHE A 112 8.61 -5.47 12.01
N LEU A 113 7.93 -5.49 10.86
CA LEU A 113 6.51 -5.90 10.79
C LEU A 113 6.33 -7.37 11.18
N SER A 114 7.22 -8.24 10.71
CA SER A 114 7.15 -9.67 10.98
C SER A 114 7.41 -10.00 12.44
N GLU A 115 8.40 -9.37 13.05
CA GLU A 115 8.73 -9.60 14.46
C GLU A 115 7.59 -9.18 15.39
N HIS A 116 6.88 -8.10 15.05
CA HIS A 116 5.74 -7.63 15.82
C HIS A 116 4.43 -8.33 15.42
N LYS A 117 4.45 -9.12 14.35
CA LYS A 117 3.25 -9.79 13.81
C LYS A 117 2.11 -8.80 13.57
N PHE A 118 2.44 -7.63 13.05
CA PHE A 118 1.45 -6.56 12.82
C PHE A 118 0.39 -7.01 11.82
N THR A 119 -0.86 -6.64 12.08
CA THR A 119 -1.97 -6.90 11.17
C THR A 119 -1.88 -5.96 9.97
N LEU A 120 -1.87 -6.53 8.77
CA LEU A 120 -1.85 -5.78 7.53
C LEU A 120 -3.27 -5.66 6.98
N GLY A 121 -3.67 -4.47 6.58
CA GLY A 121 -4.97 -4.24 5.96
C GLY A 121 -4.82 -3.68 4.55
N PHE A 122 -5.59 -4.25 3.61
CA PHE A 122 -5.61 -3.83 2.21
C PHE A 122 -7.01 -3.38 1.82
N PRO A 123 -7.15 -2.37 0.96
CA PRO A 123 -8.45 -2.04 0.41
C PRO A 123 -8.86 -3.05 -0.65
N TRP A 124 -10.14 -3.41 -0.65
CA TRP A 124 -10.71 -4.22 -1.74
C TRP A 124 -10.42 -3.54 -3.08
N MET A 125 -10.03 -4.32 -4.08
CA MET A 125 -9.70 -3.82 -5.42
C MET A 125 -8.44 -2.94 -5.47
N MET A 126 -7.53 -3.09 -4.51
CA MET A 126 -6.25 -2.37 -4.56
C MET A 126 -5.56 -2.59 -5.92
N GLY A 127 -5.19 -1.50 -6.59
CA GLY A 127 -4.54 -1.55 -7.90
C GLY A 127 -5.48 -1.89 -9.05
N ALA A 128 -6.73 -2.27 -8.77
CA ALA A 128 -7.70 -2.71 -9.77
C ALA A 128 -8.82 -1.70 -10.04
N ALA A 129 -9.02 -0.74 -9.14
CA ALA A 129 -10.01 0.31 -9.33
C ALA A 129 -9.44 1.42 -10.23
N LEU A 130 -8.75 2.40 -9.64
CA LEU A 130 -8.15 3.51 -10.39
C LEU A 130 -6.89 3.10 -11.15
N GLY A 131 -6.14 2.15 -10.63
CA GLY A 131 -4.94 1.63 -11.28
C GLY A 131 -5.21 0.79 -12.52
N GLY A 132 -6.46 0.36 -12.72
CA GLY A 132 -6.89 -0.39 -13.91
C GLY A 132 -6.38 -1.83 -14.00
N GLY A 133 -5.79 -2.35 -12.92
CA GLY A 133 -5.36 -3.75 -12.88
C GLY A 133 -6.53 -4.71 -12.72
N ASP A 134 -6.25 -6.00 -12.82
CA ASP A 134 -7.22 -7.06 -12.66
C ASP A 134 -7.14 -7.63 -11.22
N TRP A 135 -8.23 -7.50 -10.48
CA TRP A 135 -8.30 -8.02 -9.11
C TRP A 135 -8.10 -9.53 -9.05
N LYS A 136 -8.51 -10.25 -10.11
CA LYS A 136 -8.28 -11.69 -10.22
C LYS A 136 -6.80 -12.06 -10.30
N ILE A 137 -5.94 -11.11 -10.63
CA ILE A 137 -4.48 -11.25 -10.63
C ILE A 137 -3.91 -10.76 -9.30
N ILE A 138 -4.38 -9.61 -8.82
CA ILE A 138 -3.81 -8.93 -7.65
C ILE A 138 -4.12 -9.68 -6.35
N LEU A 139 -5.34 -10.15 -6.16
CA LEU A 139 -5.69 -10.86 -4.92
C LEU A 139 -4.86 -12.13 -4.71
N PRO A 140 -4.71 -13.02 -5.72
CA PRO A 140 -3.81 -14.16 -5.57
C PRO A 140 -2.34 -13.75 -5.35
N MET A 141 -1.92 -12.63 -5.92
CA MET A 141 -0.57 -12.09 -5.71
C MET A 141 -0.35 -11.71 -4.24
N ILE A 142 -1.32 -11.02 -3.64
CA ILE A 142 -1.27 -10.68 -2.20
C ILE A 142 -1.17 -11.96 -1.37
N ALA A 143 -2.02 -12.94 -1.65
CA ALA A 143 -2.03 -14.21 -0.93
C ALA A 143 -0.71 -14.96 -1.08
N SER A 144 -0.15 -15.00 -2.28
CA SER A 144 1.10 -15.70 -2.56
C SER A 144 2.29 -15.03 -1.88
N GLU A 145 2.42 -13.70 -1.99
CA GLU A 145 3.56 -13.00 -1.42
C GLU A 145 3.53 -12.96 0.11
N LEU A 146 2.34 -13.01 0.71
CA LEU A 146 2.19 -12.96 2.16
C LEU A 146 1.98 -14.34 2.81
N VAL A 147 2.17 -15.42 2.06
CA VAL A 147 1.87 -16.78 2.54
C VAL A 147 2.64 -17.15 3.82
N HIS A 148 3.85 -16.65 4.01
CA HIS A 148 4.68 -16.90 5.19
C HIS A 148 4.70 -15.73 6.17
N TYR A 149 3.95 -14.66 5.91
CA TYR A 149 3.88 -13.53 6.82
C TYR A 149 3.19 -13.98 8.13
N PRO A 150 3.78 -13.75 9.31
CA PRO A 150 3.26 -14.30 10.57
C PRO A 150 2.05 -13.56 11.15
N GLY A 151 1.79 -12.33 10.74
CA GLY A 151 0.65 -11.55 11.21
C GLY A 151 -0.62 -11.83 10.43
N LYS A 152 -1.72 -11.21 10.87
CA LYS A 152 -3.01 -11.30 10.17
C LYS A 152 -3.01 -10.43 8.93
N VAL A 153 -3.74 -10.86 7.90
CA VAL A 153 -3.93 -10.10 6.67
C VAL A 153 -5.44 -9.93 6.44
N GLU A 154 -5.88 -8.68 6.35
CA GLU A 154 -7.29 -8.31 6.19
C GLU A 154 -7.49 -7.52 4.91
N ILE A 155 -8.63 -7.75 4.26
CA ILE A 155 -9.08 -6.96 3.12
C ILE A 155 -10.41 -6.32 3.51
N TRP A 156 -10.50 -5.01 3.29
CA TRP A 156 -11.66 -4.22 3.70
C TRP A 156 -12.41 -3.68 2.49
N LYS A 157 -13.70 -4.00 2.42
CA LYS A 157 -14.57 -3.65 1.29
C LYS A 157 -15.70 -2.75 1.77
N ILE A 158 -15.79 -1.58 1.19
CA ILE A 158 -16.89 -0.65 1.42
C ILE A 158 -18.13 -1.12 0.68
#